data_87f19f2f4eb99038adafa5482716105f
#
_entry.id   87f19f2f4eb99038adafa5482716105f
#
_cell.length_a   1.000
_cell.length_b   1.000
_cell.length_c   1.000
_cell.angle_alpha   90.00
_cell.angle_beta   90.00
_cell.angle_gamma   90.00
#
_symmetry.space_group_name_H-M   'P 1'
#
loop_
_entity.id
_entity.type
_entity.pdbx_description
1 polymer ?
#
loop_
_entity_poly.entity_id
_entity_poly.type
_entity_poly.pdbx_seq_one_letter_code
_entity_poly.pdbx_strand_id
1 'polypeptide(L)'
;MSGKRNATLFMALLPIIVLIILLTLNVILFEDTLGGANQIALMMAAAVASLVAFRLGYEWESVRKKIVSTIGSAMPSILILLLIGSLAGTWLISGVVPAMIYYGLDLISPRMFLFTAVVVSAIVSVATGSSWSTIATIGVALLGIGKAIGIDEAVVAGAIISGAYFGDKMSPLSDTTNLAPAMAGTDLFTHIRYMTYTTVPTMALTLIVFLVIGFRYDFSGATIDVENVKSAIEGTFNTSPLLFLVPVVLFTVIIMKVPPLPSLFIGTILGGVFAIIFQPDVIRTISHHENYATASYYSMMQAMFGDVSLTTPDENVNELLSTSGMSGMLDTVWLIISAMIFGGVMESAGLLKRITQPIVKYAKSTGNLVASTVGTCLFFNTTASDQYIAIVVPGRMFRKNYEEKGLKPELLSRTLEDSGTVTSVLIPWNTCGATQSRVLGVDTWSYAPYAFFNIISPFMTMLFAYLNIKIRRYASGEQPVVVEVED
;
A
#
# COMPACT_ATOMS: atom_id res chain seq x y z
N MET A 1 -15.41 5.10 41.88
CA MET A 1 -15.06 4.51 40.60
C MET A 1 -16.36 4.22 39.85
N SER A 2 -16.77 5.12 38.94
CA SER A 2 -17.94 4.90 38.06
C SER A 2 -17.59 3.75 37.11
N GLY A 3 -18.31 2.64 37.20
CA GLY A 3 -18.05 1.46 36.38
C GLY A 3 -18.19 1.82 34.88
N LYS A 4 -17.21 1.43 34.06
CA LYS A 4 -17.26 1.58 32.61
C LYS A 4 -18.55 0.99 32.07
N ARG A 5 -19.31 1.78 31.30
CA ARG A 5 -20.56 1.35 30.67
C ARG A 5 -20.28 0.68 29.33
N ASN A 6 -21.02 -0.37 29.01
CA ASN A 6 -20.94 -0.97 27.68
C ASN A 6 -21.55 -0.04 26.63
N ALA A 7 -20.87 0.16 25.52
CA ALA A 7 -21.37 0.93 24.39
C ALA A 7 -22.62 0.26 23.77
N THR A 8 -23.65 1.06 23.47
CA THR A 8 -24.72 0.61 22.58
C THR A 8 -24.21 0.58 21.13
N LEU A 9 -24.86 -0.19 20.25
CA LEU A 9 -24.49 -0.22 18.83
C LEU A 9 -24.59 1.17 18.18
N PHE A 10 -25.60 1.94 18.51
CA PHE A 10 -25.77 3.33 18.02
C PHE A 10 -24.61 4.21 18.46
N MET A 11 -24.20 4.17 19.73
CA MET A 11 -23.05 4.95 20.21
C MET A 11 -21.76 4.56 19.50
N ALA A 12 -21.59 3.28 19.16
CA ALA A 12 -20.40 2.82 18.45
C ALA A 12 -20.38 3.22 16.98
N LEU A 13 -21.54 3.28 16.32
CA LEU A 13 -21.69 3.69 14.93
C LEU A 13 -21.65 5.20 14.71
N LEU A 14 -22.02 6.00 15.72
CA LEU A 14 -22.14 7.46 15.60
C LEU A 14 -20.88 8.15 15.03
N PRO A 15 -19.65 7.87 15.54
CA PRO A 15 -18.44 8.48 14.98
C PRO A 15 -18.20 8.09 13.52
N ILE A 16 -18.52 6.84 13.13
CA ILE A 16 -18.36 6.35 11.77
C ILE A 16 -19.35 7.03 10.82
N ILE A 17 -20.61 7.20 11.24
CA ILE A 17 -21.63 7.90 10.48
C ILE A 17 -21.18 9.36 10.23
N VAL A 18 -20.67 10.03 11.27
CA VAL A 18 -20.14 11.40 11.15
C VAL A 18 -18.97 11.42 10.17
N LEU A 19 -18.03 10.48 10.27
CA LEU A 19 -16.90 10.37 9.35
C LEU A 19 -17.37 10.23 7.90
N ILE A 20 -18.28 9.30 7.63
CA ILE A 20 -18.80 9.06 6.27
C ILE A 20 -19.45 10.31 5.70
N ILE A 21 -20.27 11.01 6.50
CA ILE A 21 -20.91 12.26 6.08
C ILE A 21 -19.85 13.30 5.71
N LEU A 22 -18.86 13.52 6.59
CA LEU A 22 -17.81 14.52 6.35
C LEU A 22 -16.95 14.18 5.14
N LEU A 23 -16.53 12.92 4.97
CA LEU A 23 -15.76 12.49 3.80
C LEU A 23 -16.57 12.62 2.51
N THR A 24 -17.87 12.30 2.53
CA THR A 24 -18.74 12.49 1.37
C THR A 24 -18.86 13.95 0.99
N LEU A 25 -19.04 14.84 1.98
CA LEU A 25 -19.07 16.28 1.74
C LEU A 25 -17.74 16.80 1.19
N ASN A 26 -16.61 16.30 1.70
CA ASN A 26 -15.29 16.69 1.19
C ASN A 26 -15.13 16.33 -0.29
N VAL A 27 -15.50 15.12 -0.70
CA VAL A 27 -15.41 14.68 -2.12
C VAL A 27 -16.29 15.54 -3.04
N ILE A 28 -17.42 16.06 -2.53
CA ILE A 28 -18.32 16.93 -3.32
C ILE A 28 -17.82 18.37 -3.39
N LEU A 29 -17.17 18.87 -2.33
CA LEU A 29 -16.88 20.30 -2.16
C LEU A 29 -15.43 20.69 -2.45
N PHE A 30 -14.48 19.77 -2.38
CA PHE A 30 -13.06 20.03 -2.56
C PHE A 30 -12.50 19.28 -3.76
N GLU A 31 -11.72 19.96 -4.60
CA GLU A 31 -11.00 19.34 -5.72
C GLU A 31 -9.86 18.43 -5.23
N ASP A 32 -9.11 18.90 -4.21
CA ASP A 32 -8.12 18.10 -3.50
C ASP A 32 -8.59 17.81 -2.07
N THR A 33 -8.98 16.55 -1.84
CA THR A 33 -9.43 16.09 -0.52
C THR A 33 -8.28 15.68 0.39
N LEU A 34 -7.09 15.40 -0.18
CA LEU A 34 -5.91 14.93 0.54
C LEU A 34 -5.05 16.07 1.11
N GLY A 35 -5.18 17.28 0.57
CA GLY A 35 -4.48 18.48 1.02
C GLY A 35 -4.96 19.05 2.37
N GLY A 36 -5.82 18.34 3.12
CA GLY A 36 -6.22 18.73 4.48
C GLY A 36 -7.67 18.41 4.86
N ALA A 37 -8.60 18.42 3.92
CA ALA A 37 -10.03 18.25 4.21
C ALA A 37 -10.35 16.89 4.88
N ASN A 38 -9.77 15.81 4.40
CA ASN A 38 -9.96 14.46 4.97
C ASN A 38 -9.29 14.32 6.34
N GLN A 39 -8.14 14.95 6.55
CA GLN A 39 -7.45 14.98 7.85
C GLN A 39 -8.32 15.64 8.93
N ILE A 40 -8.95 16.76 8.59
CA ILE A 40 -9.87 17.45 9.51
C ILE A 40 -11.14 16.63 9.75
N ALA A 41 -11.71 15.98 8.73
CA ALA A 41 -12.86 15.09 8.89
C ALA A 41 -12.56 13.93 9.87
N LEU A 42 -11.40 13.31 9.76
CA LEU A 42 -10.93 12.27 10.68
C LEU A 42 -10.76 12.80 12.12
N MET A 43 -10.19 13.97 12.29
CA MET A 43 -10.02 14.61 13.59
C MET A 43 -11.37 14.97 14.23
N MET A 44 -12.34 15.49 13.45
CA MET A 44 -13.70 15.76 13.93
C MET A 44 -14.42 14.47 14.34
N ALA A 45 -14.31 13.41 13.54
CA ALA A 45 -14.87 12.11 13.89
C ALA A 45 -14.21 11.52 15.16
N ALA A 46 -12.89 11.71 15.34
CA ALA A 46 -12.17 11.34 16.55
C ALA A 46 -12.66 12.13 17.79
N ALA A 47 -12.97 13.41 17.63
CA ALA A 47 -13.56 14.21 18.69
C ALA A 47 -14.94 13.66 19.11
N VAL A 48 -15.81 13.33 18.16
CA VAL A 48 -17.10 12.68 18.42
C VAL A 48 -16.92 11.33 19.14
N ALA A 49 -15.95 10.49 18.68
CA ALA A 49 -15.61 9.23 19.32
C ALA A 49 -15.11 9.44 20.77
N SER A 50 -14.32 10.50 21.02
CA SER A 50 -13.85 10.86 22.37
C SER A 50 -14.99 11.26 23.27
N LEU A 51 -15.96 12.05 22.80
CA LEU A 51 -17.17 12.41 23.55
C LEU A 51 -17.98 11.14 23.95
N VAL A 52 -18.10 10.19 23.02
CA VAL A 52 -18.72 8.89 23.31
C VAL A 52 -17.93 8.14 24.37
N ALA A 53 -16.59 8.09 24.26
CA ALA A 53 -15.72 7.43 25.24
C ALA A 53 -15.89 8.03 26.65
N PHE A 54 -15.91 9.35 26.78
CA PHE A 54 -16.12 10.03 28.06
C PHE A 54 -17.50 9.73 28.65
N ARG A 55 -18.55 9.69 27.82
CA ARG A 55 -19.90 9.33 28.26
C ARG A 55 -19.98 7.87 28.75
N LEU A 56 -19.10 7.00 28.26
CA LEU A 56 -18.96 5.61 28.73
C LEU A 56 -18.10 5.46 29.99
N GLY A 57 -17.49 6.55 30.48
CA GLY A 57 -16.67 6.59 31.69
C GLY A 57 -15.20 6.28 31.47
N TYR A 58 -14.70 6.47 30.24
CA TYR A 58 -13.26 6.39 29.97
C TYR A 58 -12.60 7.73 30.30
N GLU A 59 -11.45 7.68 30.96
CA GLU A 59 -10.63 8.84 31.28
C GLU A 59 -9.77 9.25 30.09
N TRP A 60 -9.53 10.57 29.94
CA TRP A 60 -8.68 11.09 28.87
C TRP A 60 -7.31 10.41 28.80
N GLU A 61 -6.70 10.17 29.94
CA GLU A 61 -5.39 9.53 30.01
C GLU A 61 -5.37 8.14 29.33
N SER A 62 -6.43 7.35 29.51
CA SER A 62 -6.58 6.04 28.86
C SER A 62 -6.74 6.17 27.33
N VAL A 63 -7.55 7.14 26.90
CA VAL A 63 -7.75 7.44 25.47
C VAL A 63 -6.45 7.93 24.85
N ARG A 64 -5.75 8.87 25.49
CA ARG A 64 -4.49 9.42 25.04
C ARG A 64 -3.41 8.33 24.88
N LYS A 65 -3.24 7.45 25.86
CA LYS A 65 -2.29 6.34 25.80
C LYS A 65 -2.55 5.45 24.57
N LYS A 66 -3.83 5.17 24.29
CA LYS A 66 -4.18 4.33 23.13
C LYS A 66 -3.92 5.06 21.81
N ILE A 67 -4.24 6.35 21.69
CA ILE A 67 -3.91 7.17 20.52
C ILE A 67 -2.39 7.12 20.25
N VAL A 68 -1.56 7.38 21.27
CA VAL A 68 -0.09 7.36 21.13
C VAL A 68 0.41 5.99 20.70
N SER A 69 -0.12 4.92 21.30
CA SER A 69 0.21 3.53 20.92
C SER A 69 -0.16 3.23 19.46
N THR A 70 -1.33 3.70 19.01
CA THR A 70 -1.79 3.47 17.62
C THR A 70 -0.95 4.26 16.62
N ILE A 71 -0.61 5.53 16.92
CA ILE A 71 0.34 6.31 16.09
C ILE A 71 1.71 5.62 16.06
N GLY A 72 2.17 5.12 17.21
CA GLY A 72 3.45 4.38 17.31
C GLY A 72 3.50 3.15 16.41
N SER A 73 2.38 2.44 16.24
CA SER A 73 2.31 1.28 15.33
C SER A 73 2.46 1.66 13.84
N ALA A 74 2.03 2.86 13.45
CA ALA A 74 2.17 3.37 12.08
C ALA A 74 3.53 4.04 11.82
N MET A 75 4.36 4.26 12.84
CA MET A 75 5.63 4.99 12.70
C MET A 75 6.59 4.38 11.69
N PRO A 76 6.79 3.05 11.61
CA PRO A 76 7.63 2.45 10.57
C PRO A 76 7.17 2.82 9.16
N SER A 77 5.86 2.78 8.90
CA SER A 77 5.26 3.14 7.60
C SER A 77 5.48 4.62 7.27
N ILE A 78 5.35 5.51 8.24
CA ILE A 78 5.62 6.96 8.09
C ILE A 78 7.08 7.20 7.70
N LEU A 79 8.03 6.55 8.38
CA LEU A 79 9.45 6.69 8.08
C LEU A 79 9.81 6.14 6.69
N ILE A 80 9.23 5.01 6.29
CA ILE A 80 9.38 4.46 4.94
C ILE A 80 8.86 5.46 3.91
N LEU A 81 7.67 6.03 4.10
CA LEU A 81 7.06 7.00 3.18
C LEU A 81 7.96 8.23 2.99
N LEU A 82 8.50 8.79 4.06
CA LEU A 82 9.43 9.93 3.98
C LEU A 82 10.69 9.59 3.18
N LEU A 83 11.27 8.41 3.39
CA LEU A 83 12.45 7.96 2.63
C LEU A 83 12.12 7.66 1.16
N ILE A 84 10.91 7.19 0.85
CA ILE A 84 10.46 7.01 -0.53
C ILE A 84 10.46 8.34 -1.27
N GLY A 85 10.00 9.43 -0.65
CA GLY A 85 10.08 10.76 -1.24
C GLY A 85 11.52 11.17 -1.59
N SER A 86 12.45 10.96 -0.65
CA SER A 86 13.87 11.22 -0.89
C SER A 86 14.49 10.31 -1.97
N LEU A 87 14.10 9.04 -2.00
CA LEU A 87 14.53 8.08 -3.02
C LEU A 87 14.07 8.52 -4.41
N ALA A 88 12.79 8.86 -4.55
CA ALA A 88 12.23 9.33 -5.82
C ALA A 88 12.99 10.55 -6.35
N GLY A 89 13.29 11.51 -5.48
CA GLY A 89 14.07 12.69 -5.84
C GLY A 89 15.47 12.35 -6.35
N THR A 90 16.23 11.56 -5.60
CA THR A 90 17.60 11.20 -6.00
C THR A 90 17.63 10.28 -7.24
N TRP A 91 16.66 9.39 -7.40
CA TRP A 91 16.56 8.53 -8.59
C TRP A 91 16.13 9.30 -9.83
N LEU A 92 15.36 10.37 -9.66
CA LEU A 92 15.04 11.28 -10.76
C LEU A 92 16.31 12.02 -11.23
N ILE A 93 16.98 12.76 -10.35
CA ILE A 93 18.15 13.58 -10.72
C ILE A 93 19.36 12.75 -11.16
N SER A 94 19.46 11.49 -10.72
CA SER A 94 20.50 10.56 -11.18
C SER A 94 20.27 10.02 -12.59
N GLY A 95 19.07 10.21 -13.14
CA GLY A 95 18.69 9.62 -14.42
C GLY A 95 18.28 8.15 -14.33
N VAL A 96 18.18 7.56 -13.14
CA VAL A 96 17.78 6.15 -12.96
C VAL A 96 16.36 5.93 -13.48
N VAL A 97 15.37 6.72 -12.98
CA VAL A 97 13.98 6.61 -13.45
C VAL A 97 13.86 6.98 -14.92
N PRO A 98 14.44 8.09 -15.42
CA PRO A 98 14.48 8.39 -16.86
C PRO A 98 15.08 7.26 -17.72
N ALA A 99 16.19 6.66 -17.30
CA ALA A 99 16.79 5.52 -18.03
C ALA A 99 15.87 4.28 -18.03
N MET A 100 15.20 4.00 -16.93
CA MET A 100 14.22 2.90 -16.86
C MET A 100 13.04 3.14 -17.82
N ILE A 101 12.55 4.37 -17.94
CA ILE A 101 11.51 4.74 -18.91
C ILE A 101 12.06 4.58 -20.33
N TYR A 102 13.23 5.15 -20.63
CA TYR A 102 13.87 5.13 -21.94
C TYR A 102 14.03 3.71 -22.50
N TYR A 103 14.69 2.83 -21.75
CA TYR A 103 14.89 1.43 -22.15
C TYR A 103 13.61 0.60 -22.10
N GLY A 104 12.70 0.91 -21.17
CA GLY A 104 11.42 0.22 -21.04
C GLY A 104 10.52 0.44 -22.25
N LEU A 105 10.54 1.61 -22.86
CA LEU A 105 9.80 1.92 -24.08
C LEU A 105 10.26 1.09 -25.29
N ASP A 106 11.53 0.67 -25.33
CA ASP A 106 12.05 -0.20 -26.39
C ASP A 106 11.72 -1.67 -26.18
N LEU A 107 11.64 -2.10 -24.94
CA LEU A 107 11.52 -3.51 -24.59
C LEU A 107 10.08 -4.01 -24.53
N ILE A 108 9.12 -3.13 -24.24
CA ILE A 108 7.76 -3.53 -23.90
C ILE A 108 6.79 -3.11 -25.02
N SER A 109 6.15 -4.09 -25.67
CA SER A 109 5.06 -3.82 -26.60
C SER A 109 3.89 -3.13 -25.88
N PRO A 110 3.31 -2.03 -26.40
CA PRO A 110 2.18 -1.35 -25.77
C PRO A 110 1.01 -2.25 -25.42
N ARG A 111 0.64 -3.20 -26.30
CA ARG A 111 -0.46 -4.14 -26.07
C ARG A 111 -0.21 -5.14 -24.93
N MET A 112 1.05 -5.45 -24.68
CA MET A 112 1.46 -6.36 -23.59
C MET A 112 1.85 -5.61 -22.33
N PHE A 113 1.88 -4.28 -22.35
CA PHE A 113 2.42 -3.46 -21.29
C PHE A 113 1.75 -3.73 -19.93
N LEU A 114 0.41 -3.70 -19.85
CA LEU A 114 -0.32 -3.91 -18.60
C LEU A 114 -0.04 -5.31 -18.00
N PHE A 115 -0.04 -6.34 -18.84
CA PHE A 115 0.33 -7.69 -18.43
C PHE A 115 1.77 -7.74 -17.88
N THR A 116 2.70 -7.12 -18.61
CA THR A 116 4.11 -7.05 -18.19
C THR A 116 4.30 -6.28 -16.90
N ALA A 117 3.57 -5.17 -16.71
CA ALA A 117 3.60 -4.38 -15.48
C ALA A 117 3.17 -5.19 -14.26
N VAL A 118 2.10 -5.98 -14.38
CA VAL A 118 1.68 -6.91 -13.31
C VAL A 118 2.76 -7.94 -13.01
N VAL A 119 3.33 -8.59 -14.04
CA VAL A 119 4.32 -9.66 -13.87
C VAL A 119 5.61 -9.12 -13.26
N VAL A 120 6.14 -8.00 -13.77
CA VAL A 120 7.36 -7.37 -13.26
C VAL A 120 7.18 -6.94 -11.81
N SER A 121 6.08 -6.25 -11.49
CA SER A 121 5.77 -5.84 -10.12
C SER A 121 5.63 -7.06 -9.19
N ALA A 122 5.02 -8.14 -9.66
CA ALA A 122 4.89 -9.38 -8.89
C ALA A 122 6.24 -10.03 -8.59
N ILE A 123 7.11 -10.16 -9.59
CA ILE A 123 8.46 -10.78 -9.42
C ILE A 123 9.30 -9.95 -8.44
N VAL A 124 9.34 -8.63 -8.63
CA VAL A 124 10.11 -7.73 -7.76
C VAL A 124 9.57 -7.77 -6.34
N SER A 125 8.26 -7.76 -6.17
CA SER A 125 7.64 -7.79 -4.85
C SER A 125 7.82 -9.13 -4.12
N VAL A 126 7.79 -10.27 -4.82
CA VAL A 126 8.15 -11.58 -4.23
C VAL A 126 9.59 -11.55 -3.73
N ALA A 127 10.51 -10.98 -4.52
CA ALA A 127 11.93 -10.94 -4.18
C ALA A 127 12.23 -9.98 -3.02
N THR A 128 11.53 -8.85 -2.95
CA THR A 128 11.74 -7.81 -1.90
C THR A 128 10.92 -8.05 -0.64
N GLY A 129 9.80 -8.75 -0.75
CA GLY A 129 8.86 -8.93 0.36
C GLY A 129 8.09 -7.67 0.72
N SER A 130 7.96 -6.71 -0.19
CA SER A 130 7.30 -5.44 0.10
C SER A 130 6.63 -4.85 -1.14
N SER A 131 5.31 -4.71 -1.09
CA SER A 131 4.55 -3.96 -2.10
C SER A 131 4.95 -2.49 -2.12
N TRP A 132 5.22 -1.89 -0.97
CA TRP A 132 5.61 -0.48 -0.84
C TRP A 132 6.93 -0.18 -1.55
N SER A 133 7.97 -0.96 -1.25
CA SER A 133 9.29 -0.79 -1.91
C SER A 133 9.22 -1.05 -3.40
N THR A 134 8.42 -2.03 -3.83
CA THR A 134 8.21 -2.35 -5.25
C THR A 134 7.56 -1.19 -5.98
N ILE A 135 6.46 -0.63 -5.43
CA ILE A 135 5.73 0.47 -6.06
C ILE A 135 6.60 1.72 -6.09
N ALA A 136 7.33 2.01 -5.01
CA ALA A 136 8.21 3.17 -4.93
C ALA A 136 9.43 3.15 -5.86
N THR A 137 9.78 1.99 -6.38
CA THR A 137 10.94 1.81 -7.27
C THR A 137 10.51 1.49 -8.69
N ILE A 138 10.25 0.23 -8.99
CA ILE A 138 9.81 -0.22 -10.32
C ILE A 138 8.44 0.35 -10.69
N GLY A 139 7.53 0.50 -9.70
CA GLY A 139 6.18 1.01 -9.95
C GLY A 139 6.17 2.40 -10.56
N VAL A 140 6.96 3.32 -10.03
CA VAL A 140 7.07 4.69 -10.56
C VAL A 140 7.59 4.68 -12.01
N ALA A 141 8.60 3.85 -12.31
CA ALA A 141 9.12 3.73 -13.67
C ALA A 141 8.08 3.12 -14.63
N LEU A 142 7.38 2.06 -14.21
CA LEU A 142 6.30 1.47 -15.00
C LEU A 142 5.15 2.46 -15.24
N LEU A 143 4.81 3.28 -14.26
CA LEU A 143 3.82 4.33 -14.44
C LEU A 143 4.26 5.33 -15.50
N GLY A 144 5.52 5.78 -15.44
CA GLY A 144 6.11 6.66 -16.45
C GLY A 144 6.08 6.06 -17.86
N ILE A 145 6.41 4.77 -18.02
CA ILE A 145 6.30 4.07 -19.31
C ILE A 145 4.85 4.04 -19.78
N GLY A 146 3.90 3.71 -18.89
CA GLY A 146 2.48 3.65 -19.22
C GLY A 146 1.92 4.99 -19.72
N LYS A 147 2.29 6.09 -19.04
CA LYS A 147 2.00 7.46 -19.46
C LYS A 147 2.58 7.74 -20.84
N ALA A 148 3.86 7.44 -21.05
CA ALA A 148 4.57 7.68 -22.30
C ALA A 148 3.97 6.94 -23.51
N ILE A 149 3.33 5.78 -23.30
CA ILE A 149 2.61 5.05 -24.37
C ILE A 149 1.12 5.40 -24.44
N GLY A 150 0.64 6.36 -23.64
CA GLY A 150 -0.72 6.88 -23.68
C GLY A 150 -1.77 6.01 -22.99
N ILE A 151 -1.38 5.16 -22.04
CA ILE A 151 -2.33 4.40 -21.23
C ILE A 151 -2.74 5.25 -20.01
N ASP A 152 -4.04 5.23 -19.69
CA ASP A 152 -4.61 5.89 -18.52
C ASP A 152 -3.87 5.48 -17.23
N GLU A 153 -3.44 6.46 -16.44
CA GLU A 153 -2.62 6.26 -15.25
C GLU A 153 -3.31 5.41 -14.18
N ALA A 154 -4.62 5.51 -14.07
CA ALA A 154 -5.38 4.72 -13.10
C ALA A 154 -5.34 3.23 -13.45
N VAL A 155 -5.40 2.90 -14.76
CA VAL A 155 -5.29 1.52 -15.24
C VAL A 155 -3.88 0.97 -14.99
N VAL A 156 -2.86 1.77 -15.28
CA VAL A 156 -1.44 1.41 -15.06
C VAL A 156 -1.17 1.21 -13.57
N ALA A 157 -1.61 2.15 -12.73
CA ALA A 157 -1.46 2.06 -11.28
C ALA A 157 -2.16 0.80 -10.72
N GLY A 158 -3.37 0.49 -11.20
CA GLY A 158 -4.09 -0.73 -10.84
C GLY A 158 -3.32 -2.01 -11.21
N ALA A 159 -2.65 -2.04 -12.36
CA ALA A 159 -1.80 -3.15 -12.78
C ALA A 159 -0.57 -3.33 -11.87
N ILE A 160 0.14 -2.23 -11.59
CA ILE A 160 1.31 -2.20 -10.71
C ILE A 160 0.94 -2.68 -9.31
N ILE A 161 -0.13 -2.12 -8.73
CA ILE A 161 -0.64 -2.47 -7.40
C ILE A 161 -1.04 -3.95 -7.34
N SER A 162 -1.76 -4.44 -8.34
CA SER A 162 -2.17 -5.84 -8.42
C SER A 162 -0.96 -6.79 -8.37
N GLY A 163 0.09 -6.49 -9.14
CA GLY A 163 1.32 -7.28 -9.14
C GLY A 163 2.08 -7.17 -7.82
N ALA A 164 2.26 -5.95 -7.31
CA ALA A 164 3.01 -5.70 -6.09
C ALA A 164 2.37 -6.38 -4.86
N TYR A 165 1.05 -6.32 -4.70
CA TYR A 165 0.34 -6.98 -3.60
C TYR A 165 0.29 -8.50 -3.74
N PHE A 166 0.26 -9.03 -4.95
CA PHE A 166 0.48 -10.47 -5.16
C PHE A 166 1.84 -10.92 -4.65
N GLY A 167 2.89 -10.19 -5.03
CA GLY A 167 4.26 -10.56 -4.67
C GLY A 167 4.52 -10.45 -3.17
N ASP A 168 4.08 -9.36 -2.56
CA ASP A 168 4.15 -9.14 -1.11
C ASP A 168 3.52 -10.31 -0.34
N LYS A 169 2.27 -10.63 -0.66
CA LYS A 169 1.51 -11.72 -0.06
C LYS A 169 2.16 -13.10 -0.24
N MET A 170 2.91 -13.35 -1.31
CA MET A 170 3.55 -14.65 -1.59
C MET A 170 4.98 -14.73 -1.09
N SER A 171 5.54 -13.63 -0.60
CA SER A 171 6.93 -13.58 -0.13
C SER A 171 7.06 -13.99 1.33
N PRO A 172 8.00 -14.90 1.67
CA PRO A 172 8.32 -15.20 3.06
C PRO A 172 9.04 -14.04 3.78
N LEU A 173 9.44 -13.00 3.05
CA LEU A 173 10.08 -11.80 3.59
C LEU A 173 9.05 -10.72 3.99
N SER A 174 7.79 -10.87 3.60
CA SER A 174 6.72 -9.90 3.88
C SER A 174 6.30 -9.93 5.35
N ASP A 175 6.14 -8.73 5.92
CA ASP A 175 5.70 -8.56 7.30
C ASP A 175 4.28 -9.12 7.51
N THR A 176 3.35 -8.83 6.59
CA THR A 176 1.96 -9.29 6.71
C THR A 176 1.84 -10.80 6.52
N THR A 177 2.61 -11.37 5.58
CA THR A 177 2.68 -12.80 5.35
C THR A 177 3.24 -13.57 6.56
N ASN A 178 4.06 -12.93 7.39
CA ASN A 178 4.52 -13.46 8.67
C ASN A 178 3.50 -13.24 9.79
N LEU A 179 2.80 -12.10 9.79
CA LEU A 179 1.86 -11.71 10.83
C LEU A 179 0.58 -12.56 10.83
N ALA A 180 -0.02 -12.79 9.67
CA ALA A 180 -1.29 -13.49 9.56
C ALA A 180 -1.24 -14.93 10.10
N PRO A 181 -0.22 -15.77 9.79
CA PRO A 181 -0.09 -17.09 10.39
C PRO A 181 0.19 -17.05 11.89
N ALA A 182 0.96 -16.08 12.38
CA ALA A 182 1.20 -15.90 13.81
C ALA A 182 -0.12 -15.63 14.57
N MET A 183 -0.99 -14.76 14.02
CA MET A 183 -2.31 -14.48 14.62
C MET A 183 -3.25 -15.67 14.56
N ALA A 184 -3.20 -16.46 13.50
CA ALA A 184 -4.04 -17.65 13.34
C ALA A 184 -3.53 -18.88 14.13
N GLY A 185 -2.22 -18.95 14.41
CA GLY A 185 -1.57 -20.09 15.09
C GLY A 185 -1.12 -21.18 14.12
N THR A 186 -0.55 -20.82 12.99
CA THR A 186 0.07 -21.74 12.00
C THR A 186 1.48 -21.27 11.63
N ASP A 187 2.26 -22.15 10.99
CA ASP A 187 3.59 -21.78 10.52
C ASP A 187 3.55 -21.08 9.13
N LEU A 188 4.58 -20.29 8.88
CA LEU A 188 4.71 -19.46 7.68
C LEU A 188 4.64 -20.27 6.37
N PHE A 189 5.37 -21.39 6.27
CA PHE A 189 5.43 -22.15 5.02
C PHE A 189 4.15 -22.93 4.73
N THR A 190 3.48 -23.42 5.76
CA THR A 190 2.13 -24.00 5.64
C THR A 190 1.13 -22.94 5.18
N HIS A 191 1.21 -21.75 5.73
CA HIS A 191 0.39 -20.60 5.33
C HIS A 191 0.61 -20.25 3.85
N ILE A 192 1.85 -19.98 3.42
CA ILE A 192 2.16 -19.62 2.02
C ILE A 192 1.69 -20.72 1.07
N ARG A 193 1.99 -21.99 1.37
CA ARG A 193 1.56 -23.13 0.54
C ARG A 193 0.03 -23.22 0.47
N TYR A 194 -0.68 -22.91 1.54
CA TYR A 194 -2.14 -22.94 1.55
C TYR A 194 -2.76 -21.76 0.82
N MET A 195 -2.15 -20.57 0.89
CA MET A 195 -2.57 -19.38 0.13
C MET A 195 -2.53 -19.58 -1.38
N THR A 196 -1.62 -20.42 -1.92
CA THR A 196 -1.56 -20.66 -3.38
C THR A 196 -2.88 -21.08 -3.99
N TYR A 197 -3.73 -21.77 -3.22
CA TYR A 197 -5.04 -22.23 -3.71
C TYR A 197 -5.99 -21.09 -4.12
N THR A 198 -5.96 -19.94 -3.44
CA THR A 198 -6.76 -18.76 -3.78
C THR A 198 -5.96 -17.74 -4.57
N THR A 199 -4.69 -17.56 -4.26
CA THR A 199 -3.83 -16.53 -4.82
C THR A 199 -3.49 -16.79 -6.29
N VAL A 200 -3.18 -18.05 -6.65
CA VAL A 200 -2.84 -18.38 -8.05
C VAL A 200 -4.04 -18.20 -9.00
N PRO A 201 -5.26 -18.70 -8.70
CA PRO A 201 -6.42 -18.40 -9.54
C PRO A 201 -6.75 -16.92 -9.62
N THR A 202 -6.62 -16.17 -8.52
CA THR A 202 -6.83 -14.71 -8.50
C THR A 202 -5.85 -14.01 -9.43
N MET A 203 -4.56 -14.36 -9.34
CA MET A 203 -3.54 -13.78 -10.22
C MET A 203 -3.75 -14.15 -11.68
N ALA A 204 -4.12 -15.40 -11.98
CA ALA A 204 -4.44 -15.82 -13.34
C ALA A 204 -5.60 -15.00 -13.93
N LEU A 205 -6.68 -14.78 -13.18
CA LEU A 205 -7.77 -13.91 -13.60
C LEU A 205 -7.32 -12.46 -13.80
N THR A 206 -6.53 -11.93 -12.88
CA THR A 206 -5.95 -10.58 -12.97
C THR A 206 -5.13 -10.40 -14.25
N LEU A 207 -4.25 -11.35 -14.55
CA LEU A 207 -3.43 -11.34 -15.76
C LEU A 207 -4.28 -11.42 -17.04
N ILE A 208 -5.31 -12.28 -17.06
CA ILE A 208 -6.25 -12.37 -18.19
C ILE A 208 -6.97 -11.04 -18.39
N VAL A 209 -7.45 -10.41 -17.33
CA VAL A 209 -8.16 -9.12 -17.44
C VAL A 209 -7.23 -8.05 -18.01
N PHE A 210 -6.02 -7.90 -17.50
CA PHE A 210 -5.08 -6.91 -18.01
C PHE A 210 -4.60 -7.23 -19.43
N LEU A 211 -4.48 -8.50 -19.79
CA LEU A 211 -4.19 -8.90 -21.15
C LEU A 211 -5.32 -8.47 -22.11
N VAL A 212 -6.58 -8.73 -21.73
CA VAL A 212 -7.75 -8.34 -22.52
C VAL A 212 -7.85 -6.82 -22.63
N ILE A 213 -7.62 -6.08 -21.54
CA ILE A 213 -7.61 -4.61 -21.58
C ILE A 213 -6.51 -4.14 -22.54
N GLY A 214 -5.28 -4.64 -22.42
CA GLY A 214 -4.14 -4.24 -23.27
C GLY A 214 -4.39 -4.51 -24.75
N PHE A 215 -5.04 -5.63 -25.13
CA PHE A 215 -5.39 -5.91 -26.52
C PHE A 215 -6.56 -5.08 -27.04
N ARG A 216 -7.45 -4.60 -26.16
CA ARG A 216 -8.61 -3.77 -26.52
C ARG A 216 -8.32 -2.28 -26.42
N TYR A 217 -7.21 -1.89 -25.81
CA TYR A 217 -6.86 -0.49 -25.66
C TYR A 217 -6.60 0.14 -27.03
N ASP A 218 -7.24 1.26 -27.29
CA ASP A 218 -7.07 1.99 -28.53
C ASP A 218 -5.89 2.96 -28.41
N PHE A 219 -4.77 2.58 -29.00
CA PHE A 219 -3.56 3.40 -29.05
C PHE A 219 -3.58 4.43 -30.19
N SER A 220 -4.63 4.45 -31.05
CA SER A 220 -4.69 5.39 -32.20
C SER A 220 -4.92 6.84 -31.76
N GLY A 221 -5.46 7.04 -30.56
CA GLY A 221 -5.64 8.37 -29.94
C GLY A 221 -4.49 8.82 -29.06
N ALA A 222 -3.45 8.00 -28.88
CA ALA A 222 -2.29 8.38 -28.09
C ALA A 222 -1.52 9.48 -28.84
N THR A 223 -1.64 10.72 -28.36
CA THR A 223 -0.96 11.89 -28.92
C THR A 223 0.53 11.93 -28.53
N ILE A 224 0.98 10.99 -27.70
CA ILE A 224 2.34 10.94 -27.20
C ILE A 224 3.19 10.14 -28.20
N ASP A 225 4.10 10.85 -28.86
CA ASP A 225 5.11 10.25 -29.71
C ASP A 225 6.24 9.70 -28.84
N VAL A 226 6.33 8.36 -28.77
CA VAL A 226 7.37 7.66 -27.99
C VAL A 226 8.77 8.15 -28.33
N GLU A 227 9.01 8.50 -29.62
CA GLU A 227 10.29 9.04 -30.06
C GLU A 227 10.56 10.41 -29.47
N ASN A 228 9.54 11.27 -29.34
CA ASN A 228 9.68 12.57 -28.67
C ASN A 228 10.01 12.43 -27.19
N VAL A 229 9.35 11.49 -26.47
CA VAL A 229 9.67 11.20 -25.06
C VAL A 229 11.12 10.73 -24.92
N LYS A 230 11.56 9.81 -25.76
CA LYS A 230 12.95 9.32 -25.76
C LYS A 230 13.94 10.42 -26.05
N SER A 231 13.68 11.23 -27.06
CA SER A 231 14.54 12.36 -27.45
C SER A 231 14.62 13.41 -26.34
N ALA A 232 13.52 13.69 -25.65
CA ALA A 232 13.49 14.61 -24.51
C ALA A 232 14.31 14.08 -23.33
N ILE A 233 14.22 12.76 -23.05
CA ILE A 233 15.03 12.12 -22.00
C ILE A 233 16.51 12.15 -22.37
N GLU A 234 16.89 11.76 -23.60
CA GLU A 234 18.29 11.80 -24.08
C GLU A 234 18.88 13.21 -24.09
N GLY A 235 18.07 14.21 -24.42
CA GLY A 235 18.49 15.62 -24.42
C GLY A 235 18.74 16.19 -23.02
N THR A 236 18.16 15.56 -21.98
CA THR A 236 18.24 16.06 -20.60
C THR A 236 19.16 15.20 -19.72
N PHE A 237 19.19 13.89 -19.94
CA PHE A 237 19.92 12.94 -19.09
C PHE A 237 20.92 12.11 -19.86
N ASN A 238 22.00 11.76 -19.20
CA ASN A 238 22.85 10.65 -19.61
C ASN A 238 22.14 9.34 -19.27
N THR A 239 21.71 8.60 -20.27
CA THR A 239 20.98 7.33 -20.15
C THR A 239 21.87 6.10 -20.10
N SER A 240 23.08 6.21 -19.54
CA SER A 240 24.03 5.09 -19.46
C SER A 240 23.40 3.84 -18.80
N PRO A 241 23.58 2.62 -19.36
CA PRO A 241 23.14 1.38 -18.73
C PRO A 241 23.73 1.15 -17.33
N LEU A 242 24.83 1.81 -16.96
CA LEU A 242 25.42 1.73 -15.63
C LEU A 242 24.48 2.28 -14.53
N LEU A 243 23.52 3.13 -14.88
CA LEU A 243 22.51 3.63 -13.95
C LEU A 243 21.68 2.50 -13.33
N PHE A 244 21.51 1.37 -14.03
CA PHE A 244 20.81 0.19 -13.50
C PHE A 244 21.54 -0.48 -12.32
N LEU A 245 22.81 -0.14 -12.06
CA LEU A 245 23.49 -0.62 -10.85
C LEU A 245 22.80 -0.12 -9.57
N VAL A 246 22.19 1.06 -9.60
CA VAL A 246 21.50 1.64 -8.43
C VAL A 246 20.33 0.75 -7.98
N PRO A 247 19.31 0.44 -8.82
CA PRO A 247 18.26 -0.47 -8.44
C PRO A 247 18.78 -1.90 -8.18
N VAL A 248 19.77 -2.40 -8.92
CA VAL A 248 20.35 -3.73 -8.69
C VAL A 248 20.97 -3.83 -7.30
N VAL A 249 21.74 -2.83 -6.87
CA VAL A 249 22.32 -2.80 -5.50
C VAL A 249 21.21 -2.71 -4.46
N LEU A 250 20.20 -1.84 -4.65
CA LEU A 250 19.08 -1.72 -3.71
C LEU A 250 18.35 -3.07 -3.55
N PHE A 251 17.98 -3.72 -4.64
CA PHE A 251 17.31 -5.03 -4.57
C PHE A 251 18.19 -6.11 -3.96
N THR A 252 19.50 -6.11 -4.24
CA THR A 252 20.44 -7.04 -3.63
C THR A 252 20.46 -6.87 -2.12
N VAL A 253 20.54 -5.63 -1.62
CA VAL A 253 20.53 -5.31 -0.18
C VAL A 253 19.23 -5.78 0.48
N ILE A 254 18.06 -5.57 -0.18
CA ILE A 254 16.77 -6.05 0.33
C ILE A 254 16.72 -7.58 0.37
N ILE A 255 17.15 -8.26 -0.70
CA ILE A 255 17.22 -9.74 -0.76
C ILE A 255 18.15 -10.30 0.32
N MET A 256 19.20 -9.58 0.69
CA MET A 256 20.08 -9.90 1.82
C MET A 256 19.40 -9.69 3.20
N LYS A 257 18.10 -9.39 3.23
CA LYS A 257 17.29 -9.18 4.44
C LYS A 257 17.71 -7.96 5.29
N VAL A 258 18.31 -6.96 4.68
CA VAL A 258 18.49 -5.67 5.34
C VAL A 258 17.10 -5.01 5.49
N PRO A 259 16.77 -4.47 6.67
CA PRO A 259 15.46 -3.83 6.90
C PRO A 259 15.14 -2.74 5.88
N PRO A 260 13.85 -2.47 5.59
CA PRO A 260 13.43 -1.52 4.54
C PRO A 260 14.01 -0.10 4.71
N LEU A 261 14.02 0.44 5.92
CA LEU A 261 14.53 1.81 6.17
C LEU A 261 16.01 1.99 5.78
N PRO A 262 16.96 1.17 6.30
CA PRO A 262 18.37 1.23 5.85
C PRO A 262 18.52 0.98 4.34
N SER A 263 17.75 0.05 3.76
CA SER A 263 17.83 -0.29 2.34
C SER A 263 17.45 0.91 1.46
N LEU A 264 16.33 1.55 1.75
CA LEU A 264 15.87 2.75 1.04
C LEU A 264 16.85 3.91 1.20
N PHE A 265 17.43 4.08 2.39
CA PHE A 265 18.45 5.11 2.61
C PHE A 265 19.72 4.86 1.79
N ILE A 266 20.20 3.60 1.71
CA ILE A 266 21.32 3.22 0.83
C ILE A 266 20.97 3.54 -0.63
N GLY A 267 19.76 3.19 -1.10
CA GLY A 267 19.29 3.49 -2.45
C GLY A 267 19.23 5.00 -2.74
N THR A 268 18.81 5.79 -1.76
CA THR A 268 18.77 7.26 -1.83
C THR A 268 20.16 7.87 -1.98
N ILE A 269 21.08 7.47 -1.11
CA ILE A 269 22.48 7.97 -1.17
C ILE A 269 23.15 7.53 -2.47
N LEU A 270 22.97 6.28 -2.88
CA LEU A 270 23.55 5.77 -4.11
C LEU A 270 23.01 6.52 -5.33
N GLY A 271 21.71 6.81 -5.37
CA GLY A 271 21.11 7.69 -6.40
C GLY A 271 21.78 9.06 -6.43
N GLY A 272 21.95 9.71 -5.27
CA GLY A 272 22.66 10.99 -5.18
C GLY A 272 24.12 10.94 -5.68
N VAL A 273 24.86 9.89 -5.33
CA VAL A 273 26.23 9.67 -5.82
C VAL A 273 26.26 9.50 -7.35
N PHE A 274 25.32 8.71 -7.90
CA PHE A 274 25.22 8.52 -9.35
C PHE A 274 24.81 9.80 -10.07
N ALA A 275 23.96 10.65 -9.46
CA ALA A 275 23.64 11.96 -10.00
C ALA A 275 24.90 12.83 -10.15
N ILE A 276 25.75 12.87 -9.13
CA ILE A 276 27.00 13.62 -9.16
C ILE A 276 27.97 13.11 -10.24
N ILE A 277 28.04 11.81 -10.47
CA ILE A 277 28.96 11.18 -11.41
C ILE A 277 28.45 11.26 -12.85
N PHE A 278 27.17 10.96 -13.08
CA PHE A 278 26.61 10.74 -14.42
C PHE A 278 25.81 11.92 -14.96
N GLN A 279 25.36 12.86 -14.10
CA GLN A 279 24.43 13.93 -14.49
C GLN A 279 24.96 15.34 -14.13
N PRO A 280 26.17 15.73 -14.55
CA PRO A 280 26.73 17.03 -14.16
C PRO A 280 25.91 18.22 -14.66
N ASP A 281 25.25 18.10 -15.79
CA ASP A 281 24.43 19.18 -16.36
C ASP A 281 23.09 19.33 -15.59
N VAL A 282 22.45 18.24 -15.20
CA VAL A 282 21.27 18.25 -14.31
C VAL A 282 21.61 18.90 -12.97
N ILE A 283 22.75 18.54 -12.36
CA ILE A 283 23.24 19.12 -11.10
C ILE A 283 23.40 20.64 -11.22
N ARG A 284 24.01 21.13 -12.32
CA ARG A 284 24.19 22.57 -12.56
C ARG A 284 22.87 23.30 -12.80
N THR A 285 21.96 22.66 -13.52
CA THR A 285 20.63 23.23 -13.81
C THR A 285 19.82 23.45 -12.55
N ILE A 286 19.85 22.50 -11.60
CA ILE A 286 19.09 22.59 -10.34
C ILE A 286 19.71 23.63 -9.39
N SER A 287 21.01 23.68 -9.28
CA SER A 287 21.69 24.43 -8.20
C SER A 287 22.02 25.87 -8.53
N HIS A 288 22.24 26.21 -9.79
CA HIS A 288 22.75 27.51 -10.27
C HIS A 288 24.08 27.96 -9.62
N HIS A 289 24.80 27.06 -8.94
CA HIS A 289 26.10 27.35 -8.31
C HIS A 289 27.25 27.09 -9.30
N GLU A 290 28.26 27.99 -9.33
CA GLU A 290 29.43 27.82 -10.20
C GLU A 290 30.36 26.68 -9.73
N ASN A 291 30.55 26.55 -8.42
CA ASN A 291 31.38 25.49 -7.86
C ASN A 291 30.63 24.15 -7.86
N TYR A 292 31.16 23.16 -8.58
CA TYR A 292 30.52 21.86 -8.74
C TYR A 292 30.32 21.10 -7.44
N ALA A 293 31.21 21.19 -6.46
CA ALA A 293 31.02 20.54 -5.17
C ALA A 293 29.84 21.14 -4.39
N THR A 294 29.71 22.47 -4.42
CA THR A 294 28.56 23.16 -3.82
C THR A 294 27.27 22.83 -4.58
N ALA A 295 27.33 22.83 -5.92
CA ALA A 295 26.20 22.43 -6.77
C ALA A 295 25.73 21.02 -6.47
N SER A 296 26.65 20.08 -6.36
CA SER A 296 26.38 18.67 -6.03
C SER A 296 25.67 18.52 -4.68
N TYR A 297 26.20 19.17 -3.65
CA TYR A 297 25.59 19.14 -2.33
C TYR A 297 24.18 19.74 -2.34
N TYR A 298 24.03 20.94 -2.94
CA TYR A 298 22.75 21.63 -3.03
C TYR A 298 21.70 20.78 -3.76
N SER A 299 22.04 20.27 -4.95
CA SER A 299 21.11 19.50 -5.77
C SER A 299 20.72 18.17 -5.13
N MET A 300 21.68 17.49 -4.48
CA MET A 300 21.39 16.28 -3.74
C MET A 300 20.44 16.54 -2.57
N MET A 301 20.70 17.57 -1.77
CA MET A 301 19.85 17.94 -0.65
C MET A 301 18.46 18.36 -1.15
N GLN A 302 18.39 19.23 -2.18
CA GLN A 302 17.12 19.67 -2.77
C GLN A 302 16.28 18.50 -3.24
N ALA A 303 16.87 17.55 -3.96
CA ALA A 303 16.18 16.37 -4.45
C ALA A 303 15.67 15.45 -3.32
N MET A 304 16.41 15.38 -2.20
CA MET A 304 15.99 14.57 -1.06
C MET A 304 14.79 15.16 -0.31
N PHE A 305 14.76 16.48 -0.11
CA PHE A 305 13.74 17.07 0.77
C PHE A 305 12.63 17.84 0.04
N GLY A 306 12.88 18.38 -1.15
CA GLY A 306 12.02 19.39 -1.76
C GLY A 306 11.68 19.12 -3.23
N ASP A 307 11.01 20.09 -3.82
CA ASP A 307 10.57 20.01 -5.21
C ASP A 307 11.77 20.12 -6.17
N VAL A 308 11.80 19.21 -7.13
CA VAL A 308 12.65 19.25 -8.30
C VAL A 308 11.78 19.04 -9.53
N SER A 309 11.89 19.95 -10.49
CA SER A 309 11.25 19.87 -11.80
C SER A 309 12.26 20.20 -12.88
N LEU A 310 12.41 19.32 -13.85
CA LEU A 310 13.26 19.51 -14.99
C LEU A 310 12.41 19.83 -16.21
N THR A 311 12.73 20.92 -16.89
CA THR A 311 11.96 21.41 -18.02
C THR A 311 12.55 20.88 -19.32
N THR A 312 11.73 20.20 -20.12
CA THR A 312 12.02 19.78 -21.50
C THR A 312 11.11 20.51 -22.48
N PRO A 313 11.36 20.42 -23.78
CA PRO A 313 10.45 20.98 -24.80
C PRO A 313 9.06 20.33 -24.81
N ASP A 314 8.88 19.15 -24.22
CA ASP A 314 7.63 18.41 -24.17
C ASP A 314 7.01 18.49 -22.75
N GLU A 315 5.84 19.15 -22.65
CA GLU A 315 5.14 19.34 -21.37
C GLU A 315 4.73 18.00 -20.72
N ASN A 316 4.39 16.97 -21.50
CA ASN A 316 4.01 15.66 -20.96
C ASN A 316 5.21 14.97 -20.30
N VAL A 317 6.43 15.19 -20.83
CA VAL A 317 7.66 14.67 -20.25
C VAL A 317 8.01 15.43 -18.96
N ASN A 318 7.72 16.73 -18.87
CA ASN A 318 8.03 17.54 -17.70
C ASN A 318 7.31 17.02 -16.43
N GLU A 319 6.09 16.51 -16.58
CA GLU A 319 5.38 15.90 -15.46
C GLU A 319 6.09 14.63 -14.97
N LEU A 320 6.61 13.81 -15.89
CA LEU A 320 7.39 12.61 -15.57
C LEU A 320 8.75 12.94 -14.91
N LEU A 321 9.26 14.15 -15.14
CA LEU A 321 10.55 14.63 -14.65
C LEU A 321 10.41 15.60 -13.47
N SER A 322 9.39 15.42 -12.66
CA SER A 322 9.12 16.20 -11.45
C SER A 322 8.96 15.30 -10.23
N THR A 323 9.36 15.83 -9.07
CA THR A 323 9.18 15.16 -7.76
C THR A 323 9.16 16.20 -6.66
N SER A 324 8.44 15.93 -5.58
CA SER A 324 8.37 16.81 -4.40
C SER A 324 9.26 16.35 -3.24
N GLY A 325 10.08 15.33 -3.44
CA GLY A 325 10.96 14.82 -2.40
C GLY A 325 10.22 14.40 -1.12
N MET A 326 10.92 14.49 0.01
CA MET A 326 10.35 14.15 1.32
C MET A 326 9.20 15.08 1.72
N SER A 327 9.27 16.38 1.38
CA SER A 327 8.25 17.37 1.74
C SER A 327 6.90 17.04 1.11
N GLY A 328 6.90 16.51 -0.10
CA GLY A 328 5.69 16.06 -0.76
C GLY A 328 4.94 14.93 -0.06
N MET A 329 5.58 14.23 0.88
CA MET A 329 4.95 13.16 1.64
C MET A 329 4.21 13.66 2.89
N LEU A 330 4.38 14.93 3.30
CA LEU A 330 3.90 15.43 4.59
C LEU A 330 2.37 15.43 4.70
N ASP A 331 1.64 15.74 3.65
CA ASP A 331 0.18 15.69 3.67
C ASP A 331 -0.33 14.28 3.95
N THR A 332 0.32 13.27 3.36
CA THR A 332 0.00 11.87 3.60
C THR A 332 0.39 11.44 5.02
N VAL A 333 1.53 11.88 5.55
CA VAL A 333 1.92 11.66 6.96
C VAL A 333 0.85 12.23 7.89
N TRP A 334 0.38 13.46 7.63
CA TRP A 334 -0.69 14.09 8.40
C TRP A 334 -2.00 13.30 8.31
N LEU A 335 -2.36 12.80 7.10
CA LEU A 335 -3.53 11.95 6.91
C LEU A 335 -3.43 10.66 7.74
N ILE A 336 -2.29 9.97 7.68
CA ILE A 336 -2.04 8.74 8.45
C ILE A 336 -2.17 9.00 9.96
N ILE A 337 -1.54 10.07 10.47
CA ILE A 337 -1.63 10.43 11.89
C ILE A 337 -3.09 10.70 12.29
N SER A 338 -3.85 11.45 11.48
CA SER A 338 -5.25 11.75 11.75
C SER A 338 -6.12 10.49 11.78
N ALA A 339 -5.87 9.55 10.85
CA ALA A 339 -6.55 8.25 10.82
C ALA A 339 -6.20 7.39 12.04
N MET A 340 -4.92 7.39 12.48
CA MET A 340 -4.49 6.68 13.68
C MET A 340 -5.09 7.27 14.97
N ILE A 341 -5.29 8.58 15.04
CA ILE A 341 -6.01 9.23 16.14
C ILE A 341 -7.45 8.71 16.19
N PHE A 342 -8.17 8.75 15.06
CA PHE A 342 -9.54 8.24 14.98
C PHE A 342 -9.63 6.77 15.39
N GLY A 343 -8.82 5.90 14.78
CA GLY A 343 -8.76 4.47 15.09
C GLY A 343 -8.43 4.20 16.56
N GLY A 344 -7.43 4.91 17.11
CA GLY A 344 -7.02 4.80 18.51
C GLY A 344 -8.12 5.14 19.52
N VAL A 345 -8.90 6.21 19.25
CA VAL A 345 -10.05 6.57 20.08
C VAL A 345 -11.14 5.50 20.00
N MET A 346 -11.50 5.07 18.81
CA MET A 346 -12.50 4.01 18.57
C MET A 346 -12.15 2.71 19.28
N GLU A 347 -10.89 2.33 19.27
CA GLU A 347 -10.39 1.12 19.93
C GLU A 347 -10.35 1.27 21.45
N SER A 348 -9.92 2.45 21.98
CA SER A 348 -9.80 2.71 23.42
C SER A 348 -11.10 2.49 24.18
N ALA A 349 -12.23 2.88 23.58
CA ALA A 349 -13.57 2.78 24.14
C ALA A 349 -14.27 1.44 23.77
N GLY A 350 -13.59 0.53 23.08
CA GLY A 350 -14.15 -0.76 22.66
C GLY A 350 -15.26 -0.64 21.60
N LEU A 351 -15.36 0.51 20.91
CA LEU A 351 -16.42 0.78 19.94
C LEU A 351 -16.30 -0.15 18.73
N LEU A 352 -15.07 -0.37 18.23
CA LEU A 352 -14.82 -1.32 17.13
C LEU A 352 -15.26 -2.75 17.49
N LYS A 353 -14.90 -3.21 18.69
CA LYS A 353 -15.31 -4.53 19.21
C LYS A 353 -16.84 -4.63 19.32
N ARG A 354 -17.53 -3.55 19.74
CA ARG A 354 -18.98 -3.53 19.86
C ARG A 354 -19.69 -3.69 18.51
N ILE A 355 -19.14 -3.11 17.45
CA ILE A 355 -19.69 -3.20 16.09
C ILE A 355 -19.48 -4.60 15.51
N THR A 356 -18.33 -5.21 15.76
CA THR A 356 -17.97 -6.51 15.17
C THR A 356 -18.55 -7.72 15.91
N GLN A 357 -18.85 -7.60 17.20
CA GLN A 357 -19.44 -8.70 18.00
C GLN A 357 -20.68 -9.37 17.39
N PRO A 358 -21.68 -8.68 16.84
CA PRO A 358 -22.83 -9.32 16.18
C PRO A 358 -22.43 -10.17 14.97
N ILE A 359 -21.41 -9.75 14.21
CA ILE A 359 -20.96 -10.42 12.99
C ILE A 359 -20.50 -11.83 13.28
N VAL A 360 -19.79 -12.03 14.40
CA VAL A 360 -19.30 -13.34 14.85
C VAL A 360 -20.45 -14.32 15.14
N LYS A 361 -21.58 -13.84 15.66
CA LYS A 361 -22.74 -14.68 15.99
C LYS A 361 -23.45 -15.27 14.76
N TYR A 362 -23.35 -14.62 13.59
CA TYR A 362 -23.98 -15.09 12.36
C TYR A 362 -23.16 -16.15 11.61
N ALA A 363 -21.94 -16.45 12.04
CA ALA A 363 -20.99 -17.38 11.42
C ALA A 363 -21.35 -18.86 11.62
N LYS A 364 -22.54 -19.30 11.19
CA LYS A 364 -23.03 -20.68 11.40
C LYS A 364 -22.37 -21.72 10.48
N SER A 365 -22.07 -21.38 9.23
CA SER A 365 -21.36 -22.25 8.26
C SER A 365 -19.89 -21.83 8.09
N THR A 366 -19.06 -22.67 7.45
CA THR A 366 -17.69 -22.32 7.09
C THR A 366 -17.64 -21.11 6.16
N GLY A 367 -18.52 -21.07 5.14
CA GLY A 367 -18.63 -19.94 4.22
C GLY A 367 -18.97 -18.64 4.95
N ASN A 368 -19.99 -18.68 5.84
CA ASN A 368 -20.38 -17.50 6.62
C ASN A 368 -19.28 -17.06 7.60
N LEU A 369 -18.50 -17.99 8.16
CA LEU A 369 -17.40 -17.66 9.05
C LEU A 369 -16.29 -16.92 8.27
N VAL A 370 -15.90 -17.44 7.10
CA VAL A 370 -14.93 -16.78 6.23
C VAL A 370 -15.45 -15.42 5.76
N ALA A 371 -16.70 -15.33 5.31
CA ALA A 371 -17.30 -14.05 4.89
C ALA A 371 -17.37 -13.03 6.05
N SER A 372 -17.67 -13.49 7.27
CA SER A 372 -17.65 -12.63 8.46
C SER A 372 -16.24 -12.13 8.78
N THR A 373 -15.22 -12.98 8.62
CA THR A 373 -13.82 -12.58 8.79
C THR A 373 -13.42 -11.55 7.74
N VAL A 374 -13.73 -11.81 6.46
CA VAL A 374 -13.48 -10.85 5.36
C VAL A 374 -14.15 -9.51 5.62
N GLY A 375 -15.46 -9.51 5.94
CA GLY A 375 -16.19 -8.28 6.25
C GLY A 375 -15.61 -7.51 7.45
N THR A 376 -15.10 -8.24 8.45
CA THR A 376 -14.43 -7.63 9.61
C THR A 376 -13.07 -7.02 9.23
N CYS A 377 -12.27 -7.68 8.40
CA CYS A 377 -11.01 -7.12 7.88
C CYS A 377 -11.26 -5.83 7.08
N LEU A 378 -12.22 -5.84 6.16
CA LEU A 378 -12.65 -4.66 5.39
C LEU A 378 -13.11 -3.52 6.31
N PHE A 379 -13.90 -3.86 7.33
CA PHE A 379 -14.34 -2.89 8.32
C PHE A 379 -13.16 -2.25 9.07
N PHE A 380 -12.16 -3.04 9.49
CA PHE A 380 -10.98 -2.49 10.16
C PHE A 380 -10.10 -1.69 9.21
N ASN A 381 -9.92 -2.10 7.96
CA ASN A 381 -9.21 -1.30 6.95
C ASN A 381 -9.84 0.08 6.76
N THR A 382 -11.17 0.17 6.85
CA THR A 382 -11.91 1.42 6.67
C THR A 382 -11.91 2.28 7.94
N THR A 383 -12.00 1.67 9.13
CA THR A 383 -12.25 2.39 10.39
C THR A 383 -11.04 2.53 11.30
N ALA A 384 -10.13 1.57 11.28
CA ALA A 384 -8.84 1.66 11.97
C ALA A 384 -7.73 2.18 11.04
N SER A 385 -7.98 2.20 9.74
CA SER A 385 -7.13 2.79 8.71
C SER A 385 -5.71 2.20 8.61
N ASP A 386 -5.55 0.97 9.06
CA ASP A 386 -4.26 0.29 9.13
C ASP A 386 -4.38 -1.21 8.82
N GLN A 387 -3.51 -1.72 7.94
CA GLN A 387 -3.54 -3.12 7.51
C GLN A 387 -3.16 -4.10 8.61
N TYR A 388 -2.23 -3.74 9.51
CA TYR A 388 -1.81 -4.62 10.60
C TYR A 388 -2.95 -4.83 11.59
N ILE A 389 -3.68 -3.77 11.93
CA ILE A 389 -4.87 -3.84 12.79
C ILE A 389 -5.95 -4.70 12.11
N ALA A 390 -6.14 -4.57 10.80
CA ALA A 390 -7.09 -5.36 10.02
C ALA A 390 -6.74 -6.86 9.91
N ILE A 391 -5.52 -7.25 10.27
CA ILE A 391 -5.08 -8.65 10.39
C ILE A 391 -5.14 -9.12 11.86
N VAL A 392 -4.52 -8.36 12.78
CA VAL A 392 -4.33 -8.75 14.18
C VAL A 392 -5.66 -8.89 14.91
N VAL A 393 -6.53 -7.88 14.79
CA VAL A 393 -7.78 -7.87 15.56
C VAL A 393 -8.76 -8.95 15.08
N PRO A 394 -9.08 -9.08 13.77
CA PRO A 394 -9.91 -10.19 13.30
C PRO A 394 -9.25 -11.55 13.55
N GLY A 395 -7.94 -11.69 13.42
CA GLY A 395 -7.21 -12.91 13.69
C GLY A 395 -7.46 -13.41 15.11
N ARG A 396 -7.27 -12.55 16.12
CA ARG A 396 -7.58 -12.88 17.53
C ARG A 396 -9.07 -13.13 17.78
N MET A 397 -9.95 -12.36 17.14
CA MET A 397 -11.40 -12.47 17.32
C MET A 397 -11.98 -13.78 16.80
N PHE A 398 -11.53 -14.23 15.63
CA PHE A 398 -12.11 -15.40 14.96
C PHE A 398 -11.38 -16.72 15.25
N ARG A 399 -10.15 -16.70 15.77
CA ARG A 399 -9.33 -17.89 16.02
C ARG A 399 -10.11 -19.00 16.71
N LYS A 400 -10.73 -18.72 17.86
CA LYS A 400 -11.51 -19.69 18.61
C LYS A 400 -12.71 -20.23 17.82
N ASN A 401 -13.36 -19.41 16.99
CA ASN A 401 -14.50 -19.84 16.19
C ASN A 401 -14.10 -20.82 15.06
N TYR A 402 -12.89 -20.64 14.48
CA TYR A 402 -12.35 -21.60 13.52
C TYR A 402 -12.01 -22.93 14.20
N GLU A 403 -11.35 -22.88 15.36
CA GLU A 403 -11.02 -24.05 16.17
C GLU A 403 -12.27 -24.85 16.59
N GLU A 404 -13.31 -24.18 17.12
CA GLU A 404 -14.60 -24.80 17.52
C GLU A 404 -15.32 -25.50 16.36
N LYS A 405 -15.08 -25.07 15.12
CA LYS A 405 -15.62 -25.70 13.90
C LYS A 405 -14.70 -26.78 13.31
N GLY A 406 -13.63 -27.13 14.00
CA GLY A 406 -12.66 -28.12 13.54
C GLY A 406 -11.90 -27.70 12.28
N LEU A 407 -11.77 -26.38 12.02
CA LEU A 407 -11.05 -25.84 10.88
C LEU A 407 -9.59 -25.59 11.26
N LYS A 408 -8.65 -25.98 10.36
CA LYS A 408 -7.22 -25.74 10.59
C LYS A 408 -6.88 -24.25 10.50
N PRO A 409 -5.91 -23.75 11.27
CA PRO A 409 -5.59 -22.33 11.42
C PRO A 409 -5.12 -21.67 10.10
N GLU A 410 -4.55 -22.44 9.17
CA GLU A 410 -4.18 -21.91 7.86
C GLU A 410 -5.37 -21.37 7.04
N LEU A 411 -6.60 -21.81 7.32
CA LEU A 411 -7.79 -21.22 6.68
C LEU A 411 -8.04 -19.80 7.19
N LEU A 412 -7.87 -19.56 8.49
CA LEU A 412 -7.98 -18.23 9.07
C LEU A 412 -6.85 -17.33 8.53
N SER A 413 -5.60 -17.78 8.60
CA SER A 413 -4.46 -16.97 8.14
C SER A 413 -4.58 -16.58 6.67
N ARG A 414 -5.02 -17.51 5.80
CA ARG A 414 -5.31 -17.21 4.39
C ARG A 414 -6.40 -16.15 4.27
N THR A 415 -7.49 -16.26 5.02
CA THR A 415 -8.60 -15.31 4.97
C THR A 415 -8.16 -13.91 5.41
N LEU A 416 -7.29 -13.81 6.42
CA LEU A 416 -6.73 -12.53 6.88
C LEU A 416 -5.90 -11.86 5.79
N GLU A 417 -5.04 -12.62 5.11
CA GLU A 417 -4.24 -12.12 3.99
C GLU A 417 -5.08 -11.78 2.76
N ASP A 418 -6.02 -12.66 2.38
CA ASP A 418 -6.90 -12.47 1.24
C ASP A 418 -7.84 -11.26 1.40
N SER A 419 -7.97 -10.71 2.60
CA SER A 419 -8.85 -9.57 2.88
C SER A 419 -8.17 -8.44 3.64
N GLY A 420 -7.50 -8.69 4.76
CA GLY A 420 -6.88 -7.64 5.60
C GLY A 420 -5.75 -6.91 4.87
N THR A 421 -4.81 -7.67 4.32
CA THR A 421 -3.66 -7.12 3.60
C THR A 421 -4.07 -6.48 2.27
N VAL A 422 -4.71 -7.27 1.40
CA VAL A 422 -4.88 -6.86 0.00
C VAL A 422 -5.91 -5.76 -0.20
N THR A 423 -6.90 -5.60 0.69
CA THR A 423 -7.92 -4.56 0.53
C THR A 423 -7.54 -3.22 1.16
N SER A 424 -6.47 -3.16 1.94
CA SER A 424 -5.98 -1.94 2.60
C SER A 424 -5.69 -0.82 1.60
N VAL A 425 -5.12 -1.16 0.45
CA VAL A 425 -4.77 -0.21 -0.62
C VAL A 425 -5.98 0.36 -1.35
N LEU A 426 -7.17 -0.22 -1.20
CA LEU A 426 -8.40 0.26 -1.83
C LEU A 426 -9.09 1.39 -1.03
N ILE A 427 -8.58 1.72 0.14
CA ILE A 427 -9.17 2.71 1.05
C ILE A 427 -8.26 3.95 1.10
N PRO A 428 -8.73 5.13 0.65
CA PRO A 428 -7.89 6.34 0.49
C PRO A 428 -7.22 6.82 1.77
N TRP A 429 -7.89 6.69 2.90
CA TRP A 429 -7.37 7.12 4.21
C TRP A 429 -6.72 5.99 5.01
N ASN A 430 -6.62 4.77 4.46
CA ASN A 430 -5.79 3.72 5.01
C ASN A 430 -4.31 4.02 4.73
N THR A 431 -3.42 3.64 5.64
CA THR A 431 -1.96 3.82 5.48
C THR A 431 -1.47 3.35 4.11
N CYS A 432 -1.98 2.22 3.60
CA CYS A 432 -1.61 1.68 2.30
C CYS A 432 -2.17 2.50 1.13
N GLY A 433 -3.48 2.80 1.15
CA GLY A 433 -4.11 3.58 0.07
C GLY A 433 -3.52 4.97 -0.06
N ALA A 434 -3.36 5.67 1.06
CA ALA A 434 -2.75 6.99 1.09
C ALA A 434 -1.30 6.99 0.57
N THR A 435 -0.50 5.99 1.00
CA THR A 435 0.90 5.87 0.56
C THR A 435 1.01 5.58 -0.93
N GLN A 436 0.26 4.58 -1.45
CA GLN A 436 0.37 4.20 -2.87
C GLN A 436 -0.16 5.29 -3.79
N SER A 437 -1.24 5.96 -3.40
CA SER A 437 -1.76 7.12 -4.12
C SER A 437 -0.70 8.22 -4.20
N ARG A 438 -0.04 8.54 -3.10
CA ARG A 438 1.00 9.59 -3.07
C ARG A 438 2.24 9.21 -3.87
N VAL A 439 2.70 7.96 -3.76
CA VAL A 439 3.91 7.47 -4.45
C VAL A 439 3.71 7.42 -5.96
N LEU A 440 2.54 6.98 -6.43
CA LEU A 440 2.22 6.90 -7.85
C LEU A 440 1.69 8.24 -8.42
N GLY A 441 1.28 9.18 -7.58
CA GLY A 441 0.61 10.41 -8.03
C GLY A 441 -0.79 10.16 -8.60
N VAL A 442 -1.42 9.02 -8.29
CA VAL A 442 -2.74 8.62 -8.79
C VAL A 442 -3.70 8.41 -7.62
N ASP A 443 -4.84 9.08 -7.64
CA ASP A 443 -5.83 8.98 -6.57
C ASP A 443 -6.31 7.54 -6.34
N THR A 444 -6.49 7.18 -5.06
CA THR A 444 -6.99 5.85 -4.69
C THR A 444 -8.31 5.51 -5.36
N TRP A 445 -9.26 6.45 -5.42
CA TRP A 445 -10.55 6.21 -6.08
C TRP A 445 -10.41 5.97 -7.58
N SER A 446 -9.38 6.54 -8.22
CA SER A 446 -9.11 6.36 -9.65
C SER A 446 -8.54 4.97 -9.93
N TYR A 447 -7.51 4.52 -9.19
CA TYR A 447 -6.89 3.21 -9.45
C TYR A 447 -7.63 2.02 -8.82
N ALA A 448 -8.39 2.23 -7.75
CA ALA A 448 -9.03 1.13 -7.02
C ALA A 448 -9.92 0.24 -7.91
N PRO A 449 -10.71 0.76 -8.88
CA PRO A 449 -11.49 -0.08 -9.78
C PRO A 449 -10.64 -1.01 -10.66
N TYR A 450 -9.37 -0.68 -10.88
CA TYR A 450 -8.42 -1.42 -11.70
C TYR A 450 -7.44 -2.29 -10.88
N ALA A 451 -7.43 -2.20 -9.56
CA ALA A 451 -6.64 -3.07 -8.71
C ALA A 451 -7.27 -4.47 -8.60
N PHE A 452 -7.35 -5.17 -9.73
CA PHE A 452 -8.15 -6.41 -9.86
C PHE A 452 -7.72 -7.51 -8.91
N PHE A 453 -6.42 -7.70 -8.68
CA PHE A 453 -5.95 -8.70 -7.72
C PHE A 453 -6.50 -8.41 -6.32
N ASN A 454 -6.50 -7.16 -5.91
CA ASN A 454 -6.92 -6.70 -4.60
C ASN A 454 -8.45 -6.81 -4.42
N ILE A 455 -9.20 -6.58 -5.50
CA ILE A 455 -10.66 -6.74 -5.50
C ILE A 455 -11.05 -8.22 -5.52
N ILE A 456 -10.47 -9.03 -6.40
CA ILE A 456 -10.89 -10.43 -6.61
C ILE A 456 -10.50 -11.31 -5.42
N SER A 457 -9.37 -11.05 -4.74
CA SER A 457 -8.85 -11.89 -3.67
C SER A 457 -9.83 -12.20 -2.53
N PRO A 458 -10.52 -11.22 -1.91
CA PRO A 458 -11.50 -11.48 -0.86
C PRO A 458 -12.72 -12.26 -1.38
N PHE A 459 -13.14 -12.04 -2.62
CA PHE A 459 -14.23 -12.83 -3.23
C PHE A 459 -13.79 -14.27 -3.50
N MET A 460 -12.54 -14.48 -3.93
CA MET A 460 -12.00 -15.81 -4.19
C MET A 460 -11.96 -16.66 -2.92
N THR A 461 -11.47 -16.10 -1.80
CA THR A 461 -11.44 -16.84 -0.52
C THR A 461 -12.85 -17.16 -0.02
N MET A 462 -13.82 -16.25 -0.17
CA MET A 462 -15.23 -16.51 0.15
C MET A 462 -15.83 -17.60 -0.75
N LEU A 463 -15.60 -17.55 -2.06
CA LEU A 463 -16.05 -18.54 -3.02
C LEU A 463 -15.56 -19.94 -2.67
N PHE A 464 -14.27 -20.09 -2.37
CA PHE A 464 -13.67 -21.36 -1.95
C PHE A 464 -14.29 -21.89 -0.65
N ALA A 465 -14.63 -20.98 0.28
CA ALA A 465 -15.24 -21.36 1.55
C ALA A 465 -16.70 -21.80 1.39
N TYR A 466 -17.50 -21.09 0.57
CA TYR A 466 -18.89 -21.47 0.33
C TYR A 466 -19.00 -22.76 -0.48
N LEU A 467 -18.13 -22.97 -1.45
CA LEU A 467 -18.06 -24.20 -2.25
C LEU A 467 -17.32 -25.34 -1.54
N ASN A 468 -16.80 -25.11 -0.32
CA ASN A 468 -16.00 -26.06 0.47
C ASN A 468 -14.77 -26.62 -0.31
N ILE A 469 -14.17 -25.80 -1.20
CA ILE A 469 -13.00 -26.17 -2.01
C ILE A 469 -11.74 -26.02 -1.17
N LYS A 470 -10.94 -27.13 -1.05
CA LYS A 470 -9.65 -27.12 -0.33
C LYS A 470 -9.76 -26.59 1.10
N ILE A 471 -10.87 -26.83 1.79
CA ILE A 471 -11.02 -26.48 3.20
C ILE A 471 -10.38 -27.58 4.05
N ARG A 472 -9.34 -27.22 4.79
CA ARG A 472 -8.65 -28.14 5.70
C ARG A 472 -9.32 -28.19 7.06
N ARG A 473 -9.54 -29.39 7.55
CA ARG A 473 -10.14 -29.68 8.86
C ARG A 473 -9.24 -30.58 9.67
N TYR A 474 -9.37 -30.54 10.98
CA TYR A 474 -8.76 -31.53 11.85
C TYR A 474 -9.37 -32.90 11.60
N ALA A 475 -8.56 -33.97 11.66
CA ALA A 475 -9.05 -35.34 11.63
C ALA A 475 -9.77 -35.68 12.97
N SER A 476 -10.68 -36.68 12.95
CA SER A 476 -11.32 -37.12 14.20
C SER A 476 -10.27 -37.58 15.20
N GLY A 477 -10.15 -36.88 16.32
CA GLY A 477 -9.17 -37.14 17.39
C GLY A 477 -7.88 -36.29 17.33
N GLU A 478 -7.68 -35.51 16.29
CA GLU A 478 -6.58 -34.50 16.20
C GLU A 478 -6.98 -33.27 17.05
N GLN A 479 -6.18 -32.93 18.05
CA GLN A 479 -6.43 -31.74 18.86
C GLN A 479 -5.69 -30.53 18.28
N PRO A 480 -6.25 -29.31 18.39
CA PRO A 480 -5.55 -28.08 18.03
C PRO A 480 -4.23 -27.98 18.82
N VAL A 481 -3.14 -27.64 18.14
CA VAL A 481 -1.89 -27.28 18.80
C VAL A 481 -2.11 -25.91 19.45
N VAL A 482 -2.21 -25.90 20.79
CA VAL A 482 -2.31 -24.65 21.56
C VAL A 482 -0.93 -23.98 21.53
N VAL A 483 -0.73 -23.05 20.62
CA VAL A 483 0.38 -22.10 20.69
C VAL A 483 -0.10 -20.96 21.61
N GLU A 484 0.37 -20.97 22.86
CA GLU A 484 0.16 -19.82 23.76
C GLU A 484 0.87 -18.60 23.14
N VAL A 485 0.08 -17.64 22.73
CA VAL A 485 0.57 -16.29 22.41
C VAL A 485 0.59 -15.56 23.75
N GLU A 486 1.78 -15.30 24.28
CA GLU A 486 1.94 -14.42 25.44
C GLU A 486 1.24 -13.07 25.14
N ASP A 487 0.42 -12.61 26.11
CA ASP A 487 -0.41 -11.40 26.07
C ASP A 487 0.40 -10.09 25.98
#